data_76de8d8bc943c2bf5c7e2d4e7895b377
#
_entry.id   76de8d8bc943c2bf5c7e2d4e7895b377
#
_cell.length_a   1.000
_cell.length_b   1.000
_cell.length_c   1.000
_cell.angle_alpha   90.00
_cell.angle_beta   90.00
_cell.angle_gamma   90.00
#
_symmetry.space_group_name_H-M   'P 1'
#
loop_
_entity.id
_entity.type
_entity.pdbx_description
1 polymer ?
#
loop_
_entity_poly.entity_id
_entity_poly.type
_entity_poly.pdbx_seq_one_letter_code
_entity_poly.pdbx_strand_id
1 'polypeptide(L)'
;MTLEQFFMENPRAALAFSGGVDSAYLLWAGVQAGAEVRPYFIKTPFQPQFEQEDARRLCEQLNVELTVIPLDIFTAPEVVANPMDRCYHCKKRLFFLLRGRAASDGFTLLLDGTNASDDAGDRPGMRALRELEVRSPLRECGLTKERIRELSRQAGLFTWDKPSYACLATRVPAGRPITRDDLEKAERGERVLSGLGFRDFRVRLTQNGCKLQVTEDQISLALDRRVDILDILTPLFPEITLDLRPRAVSD
;
A
#
# COMPACT_ATOMS: atom_id res chain seq x y z
N MET A 1 -9.18 -2.04 25.09
CA MET A 1 -9.56 -0.74 24.49
C MET A 1 -10.19 -1.00 23.13
N THR A 2 -11.32 -0.35 22.81
CA THR A 2 -11.93 -0.39 21.48
C THR A 2 -11.44 0.79 20.64
N LEU A 3 -11.64 0.76 19.30
CA LEU A 3 -11.31 1.93 18.45
C LEU A 3 -12.15 3.16 18.84
N GLU A 4 -13.40 2.97 19.21
CA GLU A 4 -14.24 4.07 19.68
C GLU A 4 -13.64 4.74 20.93
N GLN A 5 -13.25 3.95 21.94
CA GLN A 5 -12.56 4.47 23.13
C GLN A 5 -11.25 5.17 22.76
N PHE A 6 -10.47 4.59 21.84
CA PHE A 6 -9.25 5.21 21.35
C PHE A 6 -9.49 6.62 20.77
N PHE A 7 -10.52 6.77 19.92
CA PHE A 7 -10.83 8.05 19.29
C PHE A 7 -11.52 9.05 20.24
N MET A 8 -12.25 8.56 21.25
CA MET A 8 -12.76 9.43 22.34
C MET A 8 -11.60 10.06 23.13
N GLU A 9 -10.54 9.31 23.39
CA GLU A 9 -9.34 9.81 24.07
C GLU A 9 -8.44 10.63 23.15
N ASN A 10 -8.50 10.40 21.83
CA ASN A 10 -7.68 11.05 20.82
C ASN A 10 -8.55 11.65 19.69
N PRO A 11 -9.31 12.73 19.97
CA PRO A 11 -10.34 13.25 19.07
C PRO A 11 -9.77 13.95 17.83
N ARG A 12 -8.44 14.17 17.74
CA ARG A 12 -7.79 14.80 16.59
C ARG A 12 -6.51 14.04 16.22
N ALA A 13 -6.42 13.57 14.97
CA ALA A 13 -5.28 12.81 14.50
C ALA A 13 -5.03 12.97 13.00
N ALA A 14 -3.75 12.87 12.60
CA ALA A 14 -3.32 12.72 11.22
C ALA A 14 -3.12 11.22 10.92
N LEU A 15 -3.72 10.73 9.85
CA LEU A 15 -3.61 9.33 9.43
C LEU A 15 -2.71 9.21 8.20
N ALA A 16 -1.64 8.41 8.27
CA ALA A 16 -0.90 7.96 7.10
C ALA A 16 -1.81 7.02 6.29
N PHE A 17 -2.38 7.55 5.22
CA PHE A 17 -3.48 6.94 4.49
C PHE A 17 -2.99 6.34 3.17
N SER A 18 -3.15 5.02 3.00
CA SER A 18 -2.73 4.30 1.79
C SER A 18 -3.89 3.95 0.85
N GLY A 19 -5.15 4.13 1.28
CA GLY A 19 -6.32 3.63 0.53
C GLY A 19 -6.49 2.11 0.53
N GLY A 20 -5.69 1.38 1.33
CA GLY A 20 -5.85 -0.04 1.59
C GLY A 20 -6.89 -0.30 2.69
N VAL A 21 -7.34 -1.57 2.84
CA VAL A 21 -8.44 -1.94 3.74
C VAL A 21 -8.22 -1.48 5.19
N ASP A 22 -7.00 -1.59 5.72
CA ASP A 22 -6.70 -1.23 7.11
C ASP A 22 -6.85 0.26 7.35
N SER A 23 -6.16 1.08 6.57
CA SER A 23 -6.23 2.54 6.70
C SER A 23 -7.63 3.08 6.38
N ALA A 24 -8.35 2.41 5.46
CA ALA A 24 -9.74 2.72 5.12
C ALA A 24 -10.68 2.48 6.32
N TYR A 25 -10.55 1.32 6.96
CA TYR A 25 -11.36 1.01 8.14
C TYR A 25 -11.03 1.92 9.32
N LEU A 26 -9.74 2.21 9.55
CA LEU A 26 -9.32 3.12 10.62
C LEU A 26 -9.88 4.53 10.42
N LEU A 27 -9.87 5.06 9.20
CA LEU A 27 -10.46 6.35 8.87
C LEU A 27 -11.96 6.35 9.14
N TRP A 28 -12.67 5.32 8.64
CA TRP A 28 -14.11 5.17 8.88
C TRP A 28 -14.44 5.12 10.37
N ALA A 29 -13.71 4.32 11.15
CA ALA A 29 -13.94 4.19 12.59
C ALA A 29 -13.74 5.53 13.33
N GLY A 30 -12.71 6.31 12.94
CA GLY A 30 -12.50 7.64 13.49
C GLY A 30 -13.66 8.60 13.19
N VAL A 31 -14.14 8.60 11.95
CA VAL A 31 -15.30 9.41 11.53
C VAL A 31 -16.55 9.00 12.30
N GLN A 32 -16.83 7.69 12.45
CA GLN A 32 -17.99 7.20 13.21
C GLN A 32 -17.92 7.55 14.69
N ALA A 33 -16.72 7.61 15.26
CA ALA A 33 -16.51 8.05 16.65
C ALA A 33 -16.58 9.58 16.82
N GLY A 34 -16.81 10.35 15.75
CA GLY A 34 -16.86 11.80 15.78
C GLY A 34 -15.49 12.49 15.92
N ALA A 35 -14.39 11.77 15.68
CA ALA A 35 -13.05 12.32 15.72
C ALA A 35 -12.69 13.07 14.42
N GLU A 36 -11.90 14.13 14.55
CA GLU A 36 -11.27 14.82 13.42
C GLU A 36 -10.04 14.04 12.97
N VAL A 37 -10.23 13.07 12.05
CA VAL A 37 -9.14 12.30 11.46
C VAL A 37 -8.87 12.81 10.05
N ARG A 38 -7.69 13.42 9.85
CA ARG A 38 -7.28 13.90 8.53
C ARG A 38 -6.39 12.87 7.83
N PRO A 39 -6.84 12.35 6.68
CA PRO A 39 -6.04 11.41 5.89
C PRO A 39 -4.99 12.15 5.03
N TYR A 40 -3.75 11.68 5.10
CA TYR A 40 -2.61 12.16 4.31
C TYR A 40 -2.10 11.05 3.41
N PHE A 41 -2.19 11.24 2.10
CA PHE A 41 -1.64 10.33 1.11
C PHE A 41 -0.33 10.89 0.56
N ILE A 42 0.77 10.16 0.77
CA ILE A 42 2.06 10.58 0.20
C ILE A 42 2.20 9.90 -1.17
N LYS A 43 2.10 10.70 -2.24
CA LYS A 43 2.27 10.21 -3.61
C LYS A 43 3.73 10.27 -4.02
N THR A 44 4.32 9.10 -4.20
CA THR A 44 5.64 8.92 -4.83
C THR A 44 5.51 8.02 -6.06
N PRO A 45 6.52 7.90 -6.92
CA PRO A 45 6.54 6.90 -7.98
C PRO A 45 6.41 5.44 -7.52
N PHE A 46 6.53 5.16 -6.22
CA PHE A 46 6.35 3.81 -5.66
C PHE A 46 4.89 3.42 -5.45
N GLN A 47 3.97 4.39 -5.35
CA GLN A 47 2.53 4.15 -5.26
C GLN A 47 1.90 4.23 -6.65
N PRO A 48 1.23 3.15 -7.12
CA PRO A 48 0.54 3.18 -8.38
C PRO A 48 -0.61 4.19 -8.36
N GLN A 49 -1.02 4.62 -9.53
CA GLN A 49 -2.04 5.65 -9.69
C GLN A 49 -3.39 5.23 -9.09
N PHE A 50 -3.78 3.96 -9.25
CA PHE A 50 -5.05 3.47 -8.73
C PHE A 50 -5.17 3.55 -7.20
N GLU A 51 -4.05 3.46 -6.44
CA GLU A 51 -4.11 3.62 -4.98
C GLU A 51 -4.49 5.04 -4.57
N GLN A 52 -4.02 6.04 -5.32
CA GLN A 52 -4.43 7.43 -5.09
C GLN A 52 -5.90 7.67 -5.47
N GLU A 53 -6.37 7.04 -6.54
CA GLU A 53 -7.77 7.11 -7.00
C GLU A 53 -8.71 6.47 -5.97
N ASP A 54 -8.37 5.28 -5.47
CA ASP A 54 -9.11 4.62 -4.40
C ASP A 54 -9.12 5.44 -3.10
N ALA A 55 -7.99 6.06 -2.75
CA ALA A 55 -7.88 6.93 -1.59
C ALA A 55 -8.83 8.13 -1.71
N ARG A 56 -8.90 8.78 -2.87
CA ARG A 56 -9.84 9.89 -3.14
C ARG A 56 -11.29 9.42 -3.04
N ARG A 57 -11.62 8.35 -3.74
CA ARG A 57 -12.97 7.77 -3.74
C ARG A 57 -13.46 7.44 -2.32
N LEU A 58 -12.57 6.88 -1.48
CA LEU A 58 -12.96 6.56 -0.10
C LEU A 58 -13.18 7.84 0.73
N CYS A 59 -12.31 8.83 0.59
CA CYS A 59 -12.47 10.10 1.29
C CYS A 59 -13.75 10.83 0.87
N GLU A 60 -14.10 10.79 -0.41
CA GLU A 60 -15.39 11.28 -0.92
C GLU A 60 -16.57 10.52 -0.30
N GLN A 61 -16.52 9.18 -0.25
CA GLN A 61 -17.54 8.33 0.39
C GLN A 61 -17.76 8.70 1.86
N LEU A 62 -16.67 9.05 2.58
CA LEU A 62 -16.71 9.39 4.00
C LEU A 62 -16.90 10.90 4.25
N ASN A 63 -17.00 11.71 3.21
CA ASN A 63 -17.09 13.17 3.28
C ASN A 63 -15.95 13.79 4.10
N VAL A 64 -14.70 13.31 3.88
CA VAL A 64 -13.49 13.85 4.50
C VAL A 64 -12.52 14.36 3.42
N GLU A 65 -11.76 15.41 3.75
CA GLU A 65 -10.78 15.97 2.82
C GLU A 65 -9.48 15.16 2.82
N LEU A 66 -9.06 14.68 1.63
CA LEU A 66 -7.77 14.00 1.45
C LEU A 66 -6.67 15.02 1.18
N THR A 67 -5.64 15.04 2.03
CA THR A 67 -4.42 15.81 1.76
C THR A 67 -3.42 14.92 1.01
N VAL A 68 -3.12 15.28 -0.25
CA VAL A 68 -2.10 14.59 -1.06
C VAL A 68 -0.78 15.35 -0.96
N ILE A 69 0.28 14.66 -0.54
CA ILE A 69 1.64 15.20 -0.42
C ILE A 69 2.51 14.57 -1.52
N PRO A 70 2.90 15.33 -2.57
CA PRO A 70 3.82 14.81 -3.57
C PRO A 70 5.24 14.70 -3.01
N LEU A 71 5.92 13.60 -3.30
CA LEU A 71 7.33 13.40 -2.94
C LEU A 71 8.06 12.70 -4.08
N ASP A 72 9.11 13.33 -4.59
CA ASP A 72 10.04 12.65 -5.48
C ASP A 72 11.03 11.81 -4.66
N ILE A 73 10.72 10.51 -4.54
CA ILE A 73 11.54 9.56 -3.79
C ILE A 73 12.91 9.31 -4.46
N PHE A 74 13.07 9.66 -5.74
CA PHE A 74 14.34 9.54 -6.45
C PHE A 74 15.40 10.56 -5.97
N THR A 75 15.01 11.54 -5.17
CA THR A 75 15.95 12.43 -4.45
C THR A 75 16.57 11.78 -3.21
N ALA A 76 16.25 10.50 -2.92
CA ALA A 76 16.76 9.74 -1.78
C ALA A 76 17.63 8.56 -2.26
N PRO A 77 18.96 8.76 -2.46
CA PRO A 77 19.83 7.70 -2.99
C PRO A 77 19.83 6.44 -2.16
N GLU A 78 19.70 6.54 -0.83
CA GLU A 78 19.61 5.43 0.12
C GLU A 78 18.36 4.56 -0.09
N VAL A 79 17.30 5.11 -0.67
CA VAL A 79 16.08 4.38 -1.04
C VAL A 79 16.20 3.80 -2.44
N VAL A 80 16.71 4.60 -3.38
CA VAL A 80 16.80 4.23 -4.81
C VAL A 80 17.82 3.13 -5.05
N ALA A 81 18.90 3.06 -4.25
CA ALA A 81 19.86 1.97 -4.28
C ALA A 81 19.23 0.60 -3.94
N ASN A 82 18.01 0.58 -3.40
CA ASN A 82 17.21 -0.61 -3.12
C ASN A 82 17.89 -1.64 -2.19
N PRO A 83 18.48 -1.23 -1.07
CA PRO A 83 19.05 -2.16 -0.10
C PRO A 83 17.97 -3.04 0.54
N MET A 84 18.38 -4.09 1.25
CA MET A 84 17.45 -4.99 1.95
C MET A 84 16.55 -4.27 2.97
N ASP A 85 17.07 -3.22 3.59
CA ASP A 85 16.36 -2.36 4.55
C ASP A 85 15.73 -1.10 3.90
N ARG A 86 15.60 -1.06 2.56
CA ARG A 86 14.97 0.06 1.83
C ARG A 86 13.70 0.56 2.51
N CYS A 87 12.84 -0.37 3.02
CA CYS A 87 11.57 0.00 3.63
C CYS A 87 11.75 0.88 4.88
N TYR A 88 12.83 0.71 5.64
CA TYR A 88 13.17 1.58 6.75
C TYR A 88 13.46 3.02 6.28
N HIS A 89 14.39 3.17 5.34
CA HIS A 89 14.77 4.47 4.80
C HIS A 89 13.58 5.18 4.15
N CYS A 90 12.80 4.44 3.36
CA CYS A 90 11.61 4.96 2.70
C CYS A 90 10.58 5.44 3.73
N LYS A 91 10.16 4.60 4.68
CA LYS A 91 9.19 4.98 5.72
C LYS A 91 9.67 6.17 6.55
N LYS A 92 10.94 6.17 6.96
CA LYS A 92 11.50 7.29 7.73
C LYS A 92 11.33 8.62 7.00
N ARG A 93 11.61 8.65 5.69
CA ARG A 93 11.45 9.85 4.86
C ARG A 93 9.99 10.25 4.69
N LEU A 94 9.10 9.28 4.40
CA LEU A 94 7.67 9.53 4.23
C LEU A 94 7.06 10.10 5.51
N PHE A 95 7.28 9.45 6.64
CA PHE A 95 6.69 9.87 7.92
C PHE A 95 7.29 11.15 8.47
N PHE A 96 8.56 11.44 8.18
CA PHE A 96 9.14 12.75 8.50
C PHE A 96 8.42 13.88 7.75
N LEU A 97 8.19 13.72 6.45
CA LEU A 97 7.46 14.68 5.64
C LEU A 97 6.00 14.83 6.11
N LEU A 98 5.34 13.70 6.38
CA LEU A 98 3.96 13.68 6.88
C LEU A 98 3.84 14.40 8.22
N ARG A 99 4.76 14.14 9.17
CA ARG A 99 4.78 14.81 10.47
C ARG A 99 4.88 16.32 10.32
N GLY A 100 5.80 16.80 9.46
CA GLY A 100 5.95 18.25 9.21
C GLY A 100 4.68 18.87 8.66
N ARG A 101 4.04 18.20 7.68
CA ARG A 101 2.77 18.68 7.11
C ARG A 101 1.62 18.63 8.12
N ALA A 102 1.46 17.53 8.83
CA ALA A 102 0.43 17.36 9.84
C ALA A 102 0.56 18.41 10.96
N ALA A 103 1.78 18.66 11.43
CA ALA A 103 2.05 19.70 12.43
C ALA A 103 1.68 21.11 11.94
N SER A 104 1.97 21.44 10.67
CA SER A 104 1.55 22.71 10.06
C SER A 104 0.04 22.84 9.97
N ASP A 105 -0.68 21.73 9.82
CA ASP A 105 -2.14 21.67 9.78
C ASP A 105 -2.75 21.54 11.21
N GLY A 106 -1.94 21.58 12.28
CA GLY A 106 -2.36 21.54 13.68
C GLY A 106 -2.61 20.14 14.25
N PHE A 107 -2.09 19.08 13.62
CA PHE A 107 -2.18 17.71 14.11
C PHE A 107 -0.85 17.27 14.73
N THR A 108 -0.88 16.80 15.97
CA THR A 108 0.29 16.32 16.72
C THR A 108 0.37 14.81 16.79
N LEU A 109 -0.78 14.10 16.72
CA LEU A 109 -0.86 12.65 16.77
C LEU A 109 -0.83 12.09 15.35
N LEU A 110 0.13 11.17 15.08
CA LEU A 110 0.23 10.43 13.84
C LEU A 110 -0.24 8.99 14.02
N LEU A 111 -1.10 8.55 13.10
CA LEU A 111 -1.63 7.18 13.05
C LEU A 111 -1.21 6.48 11.76
N ASP A 112 -1.10 5.16 11.83
CA ASP A 112 -1.00 4.29 10.66
C ASP A 112 -1.98 3.11 10.72
N GLY A 113 -2.15 2.42 9.60
CA GLY A 113 -3.04 1.27 9.46
C GLY A 113 -2.42 -0.07 9.82
N THR A 114 -1.32 -0.12 10.59
CA THR A 114 -0.73 -1.38 11.03
C THR A 114 -1.70 -2.13 11.95
N ASN A 115 -1.98 -3.40 11.65
CA ASN A 115 -2.95 -4.24 12.36
C ASN A 115 -2.29 -5.32 13.24
N ALA A 116 -3.08 -6.12 13.96
CA ALA A 116 -2.59 -7.13 14.89
C ALA A 116 -1.99 -8.37 14.19
N SER A 117 -2.34 -8.62 12.91
CA SER A 117 -1.76 -9.72 12.12
C SER A 117 -0.40 -9.37 11.51
N ASP A 118 -0.06 -8.07 11.44
CA ASP A 118 1.25 -7.67 10.93
C ASP A 118 2.34 -8.12 11.91
N ASP A 119 3.34 -8.81 11.40
CA ASP A 119 4.48 -9.26 12.19
C ASP A 119 5.16 -8.08 12.91
N ALA A 120 5.12 -8.14 14.25
CA ALA A 120 5.75 -7.13 15.11
C ALA A 120 7.28 -7.26 15.18
N GLY A 121 7.85 -8.30 14.54
CA GLY A 121 9.28 -8.57 14.51
C GLY A 121 10.10 -7.37 14.03
N ASP A 122 11.40 -7.51 14.01
CA ASP A 122 12.32 -6.43 13.64
C ASP A 122 12.33 -6.14 12.12
N ARG A 123 11.12 -6.01 11.54
CA ARG A 123 11.01 -5.56 10.16
C ARG A 123 11.47 -4.12 10.03
N PRO A 124 12.30 -3.80 9.05
CA PRO A 124 12.86 -2.45 8.87
C PRO A 124 11.82 -1.33 8.92
N GLY A 125 10.65 -1.55 8.30
CA GLY A 125 9.59 -0.55 8.30
C GLY A 125 8.92 -0.32 9.66
N MET A 126 8.84 -1.33 10.53
CA MET A 126 8.29 -1.21 11.89
C MET A 126 9.21 -0.44 12.82
N ARG A 127 10.53 -0.60 12.63
CA ARG A 127 11.53 0.19 13.35
C ARG A 127 11.35 1.69 13.09
N ALA A 128 11.16 2.08 11.84
CA ALA A 128 10.92 3.48 11.48
C ALA A 128 9.67 4.06 12.16
N LEU A 129 8.57 3.30 12.23
CA LEU A 129 7.32 3.76 12.89
C LEU A 129 7.54 3.98 14.40
N ARG A 130 8.24 3.05 15.07
CA ARG A 130 8.58 3.19 16.50
C ARG A 130 9.44 4.42 16.77
N GLU A 131 10.52 4.62 15.99
CA GLU A 131 11.41 5.79 16.12
C GLU A 131 10.68 7.13 15.92
N LEU A 132 9.61 7.12 15.13
CA LEU A 132 8.81 8.31 14.82
C LEU A 132 7.53 8.42 15.68
N GLU A 133 7.38 7.58 16.69
CA GLU A 133 6.24 7.59 17.63
C GLU A 133 4.88 7.56 16.93
N VAL A 134 4.79 6.82 15.81
CA VAL A 134 3.53 6.63 15.09
C VAL A 134 2.71 5.59 15.83
N ARG A 135 1.46 5.91 16.14
CA ARG A 135 0.54 4.98 16.80
C ARG A 135 -0.20 4.11 15.78
N SER A 136 -0.46 2.88 16.16
CA SER A 136 -1.15 1.87 15.33
C SER A 136 -2.42 1.39 16.02
N PRO A 137 -3.53 2.16 15.97
CA PRO A 137 -4.73 1.87 16.76
C PRO A 137 -5.36 0.51 16.48
N LEU A 138 -5.31 0.04 15.22
CA LEU A 138 -5.82 -1.29 14.88
C LEU A 138 -5.06 -2.39 15.64
N ARG A 139 -3.74 -2.28 15.71
CA ARG A 139 -2.90 -3.20 16.49
C ARG A 139 -3.14 -3.06 17.99
N GLU A 140 -3.18 -1.83 18.51
CA GLU A 140 -3.38 -1.53 19.92
C GLU A 140 -4.73 -2.07 20.42
N CYS A 141 -5.74 -2.09 19.55
CA CYS A 141 -7.07 -2.67 19.84
C CYS A 141 -7.18 -4.16 19.48
N GLY A 142 -6.09 -4.82 19.08
CA GLY A 142 -6.06 -6.26 18.80
C GLY A 142 -6.81 -6.66 17.52
N LEU A 143 -7.05 -5.74 16.58
CA LEU A 143 -7.77 -6.04 15.35
C LEU A 143 -6.88 -6.75 14.34
N THR A 144 -7.25 -7.98 13.99
CA THR A 144 -6.59 -8.78 12.95
C THR A 144 -7.07 -8.36 11.56
N LYS A 145 -6.29 -8.71 10.54
CA LYS A 145 -6.63 -8.46 9.15
C LYS A 145 -8.00 -9.02 8.75
N GLU A 146 -8.27 -10.26 9.15
CA GLU A 146 -9.55 -10.94 8.91
C GLU A 146 -10.70 -10.15 9.53
N ARG A 147 -10.56 -9.76 10.81
CA ARG A 147 -11.59 -8.98 11.51
C ARG A 147 -11.81 -7.62 10.88
N ILE A 148 -10.75 -6.94 10.42
CA ILE A 148 -10.84 -5.66 9.72
C ILE A 148 -11.61 -5.81 8.41
N ARG A 149 -11.37 -6.86 7.61
CA ARG A 149 -12.12 -7.13 6.38
C ARG A 149 -13.61 -7.35 6.64
N GLU A 150 -13.94 -8.16 7.66
CA GLU A 150 -15.33 -8.39 8.07
C GLU A 150 -16.03 -7.09 8.46
N LEU A 151 -15.41 -6.29 9.32
CA LEU A 151 -15.93 -5.01 9.77
C LEU A 151 -16.02 -3.99 8.62
N SER A 152 -15.06 -3.95 7.71
CA SER A 152 -15.09 -3.12 6.51
C SER A 152 -16.26 -3.49 5.60
N ARG A 153 -16.56 -4.79 5.45
CA ARG A 153 -17.70 -5.27 4.69
C ARG A 153 -19.02 -4.83 5.33
N GLN A 154 -19.14 -4.97 6.65
CA GLN A 154 -20.32 -4.52 7.40
C GLN A 154 -20.52 -3.00 7.30
N ALA A 155 -19.42 -2.24 7.25
CA ALA A 155 -19.43 -0.79 7.08
C ALA A 155 -19.70 -0.33 5.62
N GLY A 156 -19.84 -1.26 4.67
CA GLY A 156 -20.06 -0.93 3.25
C GLY A 156 -18.86 -0.27 2.57
N LEU A 157 -17.64 -0.47 3.08
CA LEU A 157 -16.43 0.05 2.48
C LEU A 157 -16.03 -0.83 1.28
N PHE A 158 -15.89 -0.24 0.09
CA PHE A 158 -15.54 -1.00 -1.12
C PHE A 158 -14.16 -1.66 -1.07
N THR A 159 -13.32 -1.26 -0.11
CA THR A 159 -11.97 -1.78 0.08
C THR A 159 -11.91 -3.12 0.83
N TRP A 160 -13.05 -3.64 1.31
CA TRP A 160 -13.10 -4.83 2.17
C TRP A 160 -12.47 -6.08 1.56
N ASP A 161 -12.62 -6.30 0.24
CA ASP A 161 -12.07 -7.45 -0.50
C ASP A 161 -10.82 -7.10 -1.32
N LYS A 162 -10.32 -5.85 -1.19
CA LYS A 162 -9.14 -5.39 -1.92
C LYS A 162 -7.92 -6.21 -1.50
N PRO A 163 -7.21 -6.86 -2.45
CA PRO A 163 -5.97 -7.58 -2.13
C PRO A 163 -4.91 -6.63 -1.56
N SER A 164 -4.05 -7.14 -0.68
CA SER A 164 -2.91 -6.39 -0.21
C SER A 164 -1.97 -6.05 -1.37
N TYR A 165 -1.67 -4.78 -1.55
CA TYR A 165 -0.79 -4.32 -2.60
C TYR A 165 0.48 -3.71 -2.01
N ALA A 166 1.62 -4.39 -2.21
CA ALA A 166 2.91 -3.83 -1.86
C ALA A 166 3.36 -2.80 -2.91
N CYS A 167 4.07 -1.75 -2.49
CA CYS A 167 4.52 -0.68 -3.38
C CYS A 167 5.31 -1.21 -4.59
N LEU A 168 5.26 -0.50 -5.73
CA LEU A 168 5.91 -0.89 -6.99
C LEU A 168 7.40 -1.18 -6.85
N ALA A 169 8.09 -0.53 -5.91
CA ALA A 169 9.50 -0.80 -5.63
C ALA A 169 9.80 -2.28 -5.30
N THR A 170 8.79 -3.04 -4.83
CA THR A 170 8.95 -4.48 -4.58
C THR A 170 8.99 -5.32 -5.85
N ARG A 171 8.69 -4.72 -7.03
CA ARG A 171 8.81 -5.40 -8.33
C ARG A 171 10.26 -5.49 -8.77
N VAL A 172 11.12 -4.60 -8.27
CA VAL A 172 12.56 -4.59 -8.54
C VAL A 172 13.27 -5.47 -7.51
N PRO A 173 14.13 -6.41 -7.93
CA PRO A 173 14.91 -7.25 -7.01
C PRO A 173 15.76 -6.42 -6.05
N ALA A 174 15.83 -6.82 -4.78
CA ALA A 174 16.68 -6.15 -3.80
C ALA A 174 18.15 -6.13 -4.26
N GLY A 175 18.84 -5.03 -4.02
CA GLY A 175 20.22 -4.80 -4.46
C GLY A 175 20.35 -4.28 -5.91
N ARG A 176 19.28 -4.35 -6.72
CA ARG A 176 19.23 -3.66 -8.01
C ARG A 176 18.66 -2.26 -7.81
N PRO A 177 19.35 -1.19 -8.23
CA PRO A 177 18.83 0.16 -8.16
C PRO A 177 17.47 0.28 -8.87
N ILE A 178 16.58 1.07 -8.27
CA ILE A 178 15.24 1.30 -8.83
C ILE A 178 15.34 2.46 -9.81
N THR A 179 14.76 2.28 -11.01
CA THR A 179 14.64 3.35 -12.01
C THR A 179 13.18 3.74 -12.22
N ARG A 180 12.93 4.94 -12.74
CA ARG A 180 11.57 5.38 -13.11
C ARG A 180 10.98 4.47 -14.19
N ASP A 181 11.77 4.13 -15.21
CA ASP A 181 11.38 3.24 -16.30
C ASP A 181 10.94 1.86 -15.78
N ASP A 182 11.68 1.27 -14.83
CA ASP A 182 11.30 0.02 -14.18
C ASP A 182 9.91 0.08 -13.53
N LEU A 183 9.63 1.17 -12.80
CA LEU A 183 8.35 1.35 -12.12
C LEU A 183 7.20 1.58 -13.10
N GLU A 184 7.42 2.41 -14.11
CA GLU A 184 6.44 2.70 -15.16
C GLU A 184 6.07 1.43 -15.95
N LYS A 185 7.06 0.61 -16.32
CA LYS A 185 6.84 -0.68 -16.98
C LYS A 185 6.04 -1.64 -16.11
N ALA A 186 6.41 -1.75 -14.82
CA ALA A 186 5.71 -2.61 -13.88
C ALA A 186 4.26 -2.14 -13.67
N GLU A 187 4.03 -0.86 -13.43
CA GLU A 187 2.69 -0.29 -13.25
C GLU A 187 1.83 -0.45 -14.50
N ARG A 188 2.38 -0.14 -15.67
CA ARG A 188 1.68 -0.29 -16.96
C ARG A 188 1.31 -1.74 -17.21
N GLY A 189 2.23 -2.69 -17.01
CA GLY A 189 1.98 -4.12 -17.16
C GLY A 189 0.88 -4.59 -16.19
N GLU A 190 0.98 -4.25 -14.90
CA GLU A 190 -0.01 -4.66 -13.90
C GLU A 190 -1.39 -4.03 -14.17
N ARG A 191 -1.45 -2.76 -14.58
CA ARG A 191 -2.72 -2.11 -14.91
C ARG A 191 -3.47 -2.79 -16.05
N VAL A 192 -2.76 -3.15 -17.13
CA VAL A 192 -3.41 -3.78 -18.28
C VAL A 192 -3.80 -5.22 -17.98
N LEU A 193 -2.96 -5.98 -17.27
CA LEU A 193 -3.30 -7.34 -16.85
C LEU A 193 -4.50 -7.38 -15.90
N SER A 194 -4.65 -6.38 -15.03
CA SER A 194 -5.86 -6.22 -14.20
C SER A 194 -7.13 -6.13 -15.06
N GLY A 195 -7.06 -5.45 -16.22
CA GLY A 195 -8.15 -5.39 -17.20
C GLY A 195 -8.51 -6.74 -17.84
N LEU A 196 -7.59 -7.72 -17.83
CA LEU A 196 -7.84 -9.10 -18.28
C LEU A 196 -8.48 -10.01 -17.21
N GLY A 197 -8.80 -9.46 -16.03
CA GLY A 197 -9.43 -10.19 -14.94
C GLY A 197 -8.46 -10.76 -13.90
N PHE A 198 -7.16 -10.49 -14.01
CA PHE A 198 -6.19 -10.89 -12.98
C PHE A 198 -6.40 -10.10 -11.70
N ARG A 199 -6.32 -10.79 -10.55
CA ARG A 199 -6.38 -10.22 -9.21
C ARG A 199 -5.21 -10.75 -8.39
N ASP A 200 -4.71 -9.94 -7.43
CA ASP A 200 -3.59 -10.34 -6.55
C ASP A 200 -2.40 -11.01 -7.28
N PHE A 201 -1.93 -10.39 -8.32
CA PHE A 201 -0.78 -10.82 -9.13
C PHE A 201 0.35 -9.78 -9.05
N ARG A 202 1.52 -10.11 -9.60
CA ARG A 202 2.66 -9.18 -9.67
C ARG A 202 3.44 -9.37 -10.96
N VAL A 203 3.86 -8.26 -11.57
CA VAL A 203 4.83 -8.24 -12.67
C VAL A 203 6.20 -7.89 -12.07
N ARG A 204 6.99 -8.89 -11.73
CA ARG A 204 8.32 -8.67 -11.13
C ARG A 204 9.37 -8.56 -12.21
N LEU A 205 10.24 -7.57 -12.08
CA LEU A 205 11.36 -7.39 -12.98
C LEU A 205 12.43 -8.46 -12.73
N THR A 206 13.01 -8.94 -13.80
CA THR A 206 14.18 -9.83 -13.80
C THR A 206 15.38 -9.10 -14.43
N GLN A 207 16.49 -9.78 -14.62
CA GLN A 207 17.65 -9.19 -15.28
C GLN A 207 17.33 -8.84 -16.75
N ASN A 208 16.59 -9.71 -17.45
CA ASN A 208 16.36 -9.61 -18.89
C ASN A 208 14.88 -9.39 -19.25
N GLY A 209 14.00 -9.12 -18.28
CA GLY A 209 12.58 -8.98 -18.61
C GLY A 209 11.69 -8.94 -17.38
N CYS A 210 10.61 -9.72 -17.40
CA CYS A 210 9.71 -9.81 -16.26
C CYS A 210 9.25 -11.25 -15.97
N LYS A 211 8.81 -11.46 -14.74
CA LYS A 211 8.17 -12.67 -14.26
C LYS A 211 6.77 -12.35 -13.74
N LEU A 212 5.76 -12.93 -14.38
CA LEU A 212 4.39 -12.88 -13.92
C LEU A 212 4.20 -13.87 -12.77
N GLN A 213 3.74 -13.37 -11.62
CA GLN A 213 3.36 -14.17 -10.45
C GLN A 213 1.87 -14.02 -10.22
N VAL A 214 1.15 -15.13 -10.24
CA VAL A 214 -0.30 -15.22 -10.01
C VAL A 214 -0.60 -16.14 -8.84
N THR A 215 -1.80 -16.09 -8.31
CA THR A 215 -2.30 -17.07 -7.33
C THR A 215 -2.62 -18.41 -8.00
N GLU A 216 -2.75 -19.47 -7.23
CA GLU A 216 -3.00 -20.84 -7.72
C GLU A 216 -4.22 -20.91 -8.65
N ASP A 217 -5.32 -20.30 -8.24
CA ASP A 217 -6.59 -20.25 -8.98
C ASP A 217 -6.49 -19.49 -10.32
N GLN A 218 -5.44 -18.71 -10.54
CA GLN A 218 -5.26 -17.91 -11.76
C GLN A 218 -4.21 -18.48 -12.73
N ILE A 219 -3.56 -19.59 -12.40
CA ILE A 219 -2.58 -20.22 -13.31
C ILE A 219 -3.25 -20.63 -14.63
N SER A 220 -4.42 -21.28 -14.57
CA SER A 220 -5.16 -21.66 -15.79
C SER A 220 -5.55 -20.43 -16.59
N LEU A 221 -6.03 -19.36 -15.95
CA LEU A 221 -6.32 -18.10 -16.63
C LEU A 221 -5.10 -17.51 -17.34
N ALA A 222 -3.91 -17.60 -16.71
CA ALA A 222 -2.67 -17.10 -17.30
C ALA A 222 -2.29 -17.90 -18.58
N LEU A 223 -2.53 -19.21 -18.61
CA LEU A 223 -2.30 -20.04 -19.78
C LEU A 223 -3.34 -19.76 -20.88
N ASP A 224 -4.61 -19.64 -20.54
CA ASP A 224 -5.68 -19.32 -21.47
C ASP A 224 -5.50 -17.94 -22.11
N ARG A 225 -5.01 -16.97 -21.35
CA ARG A 225 -4.77 -15.58 -21.78
C ARG A 225 -3.33 -15.33 -22.26
N ARG A 226 -2.54 -16.38 -22.53
CA ARG A 226 -1.11 -16.20 -22.85
C ARG A 226 -0.85 -15.26 -24.03
N VAL A 227 -1.70 -15.29 -25.06
CA VAL A 227 -1.55 -14.42 -26.24
C VAL A 227 -1.75 -12.97 -25.85
N ASP A 228 -2.85 -12.67 -25.15
CA ASP A 228 -3.14 -11.33 -24.66
C ASP A 228 -2.01 -10.82 -23.73
N ILE A 229 -1.48 -11.68 -22.84
CA ILE A 229 -0.35 -11.36 -21.95
C ILE A 229 0.89 -11.01 -22.76
N LEU A 230 1.23 -11.80 -23.78
CA LEU A 230 2.39 -11.54 -24.63
C LEU A 230 2.22 -10.23 -25.40
N ASP A 231 1.05 -9.97 -26.00
CA ASP A 231 0.77 -8.75 -26.77
C ASP A 231 0.94 -7.50 -25.86
N ILE A 232 0.55 -7.60 -24.59
CA ILE A 232 0.66 -6.51 -23.61
C ILE A 232 2.08 -6.30 -23.11
N LEU A 233 2.76 -7.38 -22.74
CA LEU A 233 4.04 -7.29 -22.02
C LEU A 233 5.26 -7.25 -22.95
N THR A 234 5.20 -7.80 -24.19
CA THR A 234 6.32 -7.77 -25.14
C THR A 234 6.80 -6.34 -25.47
N PRO A 235 5.93 -5.33 -25.61
CA PRO A 235 6.39 -3.96 -25.82
C PRO A 235 7.14 -3.37 -24.61
N LEU A 236 6.99 -3.98 -23.43
CA LEU A 236 7.59 -3.48 -22.18
C LEU A 236 8.83 -4.27 -21.78
N PHE A 237 8.85 -5.58 -22.08
CA PHE A 237 9.86 -6.52 -21.60
C PHE A 237 10.31 -7.46 -22.72
N PRO A 238 11.62 -7.63 -22.94
CA PRO A 238 12.15 -8.55 -23.97
C PRO A 238 11.92 -10.03 -23.62
N GLU A 239 11.85 -10.37 -22.33
CA GLU A 239 11.61 -11.73 -21.86
C GLU A 239 10.44 -11.72 -20.86
N ILE A 240 9.50 -12.66 -21.05
CA ILE A 240 8.32 -12.81 -20.20
C ILE A 240 8.26 -14.26 -19.73
N THR A 241 8.23 -14.44 -18.41
CA THR A 241 8.12 -15.76 -17.79
C THR A 241 6.90 -15.84 -16.87
N LEU A 242 6.28 -17.00 -16.74
CA LEU A 242 5.29 -17.31 -15.72
C LEU A 242 5.97 -18.06 -14.58
N ASP A 243 5.79 -17.59 -13.35
CA ASP A 243 6.24 -18.34 -12.17
C ASP A 243 5.29 -19.53 -11.94
N LEU A 244 5.79 -20.75 -12.11
CA LEU A 244 5.00 -21.97 -11.85
C LEU A 244 4.74 -22.19 -10.35
N ARG A 245 5.49 -21.50 -9.47
CA ARG A 245 5.18 -21.50 -8.04
C ARG A 245 4.20 -20.37 -7.78
N PRO A 246 2.94 -20.71 -7.44
CA PRO A 246 1.93 -19.69 -7.20
C PRO A 246 2.34 -18.84 -5.99
N ARG A 247 1.94 -17.59 -6.04
CA ARG A 247 2.06 -16.73 -4.85
C ARG A 247 0.98 -17.08 -3.84
N ALA A 248 1.32 -16.98 -2.56
CA ALA A 248 0.30 -17.04 -1.52
C ALA A 248 -0.69 -15.89 -1.71
N VAL A 249 -1.97 -16.16 -1.48
CA VAL A 249 -3.01 -15.11 -1.43
C VAL A 249 -2.59 -14.10 -0.36
N SER A 250 -2.65 -12.82 -0.70
CA SER A 250 -2.33 -11.75 0.25
C SER A 250 -3.53 -11.52 1.16
N ASP A 251 -3.40 -11.84 2.41
CA ASP A 251 -4.39 -11.57 3.46
C ASP A 251 -4.62 -10.05 3.65
#